data_fb6c83bc4637134457cceaa9b5465504
#
_entry.id   fb6c83bc4637134457cceaa9b5465504
#
_cell.length_a   1.000
_cell.length_b   1.000
_cell.length_c   1.000
_cell.angle_alpha   90.00
_cell.angle_beta   90.00
_cell.angle_gamma   90.00
#
_symmetry.space_group_name_H-M   'P 1'
#
loop_
_entity.id
_entity.type
_entity.pdbx_description
1 polymer ?
#
loop_
_entity_poly.entity_id
_entity_poly.type
_entity_poly.pdbx_seq_one_letter_code
_entity_poly.pdbx_strand_id
1 'polypeptide(L)'
;PRSSSAASDVYKRQGYKNATWWESRFWLGSYDDKFDINDLGYLRRNDMTWSGMMFKIRRLEPIGYLLGSSFEIKLNKKWGIDDILIEDELSIETWTLLKNYWRFGLNSFIKRPAYNDEDIFRDDNAWVYETEKFWYNGFWIKSDRRRKLILSIDAGMGNAELRGKGYYSEFEIDYKPIDPLNLSLEFKRDISPNYMQYVDIIEDGSEIVRVYANSKQTTDQIQLRLDWTFSPDLTFQG
;
A
#
# COMPACT_ATOMS: atom_id res chain seq x y z
N PRO A 1 -36.02 2.65 -26.18
CA PRO A 1 -34.65 3.00 -26.46
C PRO A 1 -34.15 3.84 -25.31
N ARG A 2 -33.31 3.25 -24.47
CA ARG A 2 -32.63 4.02 -23.44
C ARG A 2 -31.60 4.88 -24.17
N SER A 3 -31.77 6.18 -24.13
CA SER A 3 -30.77 7.13 -24.55
C SER A 3 -29.50 6.84 -23.78
N SER A 4 -28.43 6.51 -24.46
CA SER A 4 -27.08 6.45 -23.89
C SER A 4 -26.77 7.83 -23.34
N SER A 5 -26.86 7.97 -22.06
CA SER A 5 -26.50 9.18 -21.34
C SER A 5 -25.00 9.39 -21.46
N ALA A 6 -24.67 10.66 -21.67
CA ALA A 6 -23.41 11.34 -21.47
C ALA A 6 -22.21 10.43 -21.17
N ALA A 7 -21.25 10.43 -22.10
CA ALA A 7 -19.95 9.84 -21.87
C ALA A 7 -19.37 10.41 -20.58
N SER A 8 -19.15 9.54 -19.60
CA SER A 8 -18.42 9.86 -18.40
C SER A 8 -16.98 10.15 -18.80
N ASP A 9 -16.43 11.27 -18.38
CA ASP A 9 -15.07 11.66 -18.77
C ASP A 9 -14.05 11.02 -17.83
N VAL A 10 -13.28 10.08 -18.39
CA VAL A 10 -12.04 9.59 -17.79
C VAL A 10 -10.88 10.27 -18.46
N TYR A 11 -10.15 11.06 -17.72
CA TYR A 11 -8.96 11.73 -18.20
C TYR A 11 -7.71 11.15 -17.54
N LYS A 12 -6.75 10.69 -18.35
CA LYS A 12 -5.46 10.20 -17.87
C LYS A 12 -4.34 10.65 -18.78
N ARG A 13 -3.34 11.33 -18.24
CA ARG A 13 -2.07 11.64 -18.91
C ARG A 13 -0.89 11.10 -18.12
N GLN A 14 0.09 10.59 -18.85
CA GLN A 14 1.33 10.08 -18.28
C GLN A 14 2.51 10.54 -19.11
N GLY A 15 3.57 10.99 -18.43
CA GLY A 15 4.89 11.21 -19.00
C GLY A 15 5.88 10.22 -18.37
N TYR A 16 6.75 9.64 -19.19
CA TYR A 16 7.71 8.65 -18.75
C TYR A 16 9.05 8.84 -19.43
N LYS A 17 10.12 8.86 -18.66
CA LYS A 17 11.49 8.82 -19.15
C LYS A 17 12.25 7.73 -18.42
N ASN A 18 12.81 6.79 -19.18
CA ASN A 18 13.64 5.72 -18.66
C ASN A 18 15.02 5.77 -19.31
N ALA A 19 16.04 5.93 -18.50
CA ALA A 19 17.44 5.82 -18.89
C ALA A 19 18.09 4.63 -18.15
N THR A 20 19.32 4.29 -18.51
CA THR A 20 20.03 3.14 -17.90
C THR A 20 20.14 3.27 -16.39
N TRP A 21 20.42 4.46 -15.87
CA TRP A 21 20.70 4.69 -14.45
C TRP A 21 19.62 5.53 -13.72
N TRP A 22 18.63 6.06 -14.42
CA TRP A 22 17.54 6.82 -13.81
C TRP A 22 16.22 6.65 -14.56
N GLU A 23 15.13 6.94 -13.86
CA GLU A 23 13.77 6.90 -14.36
C GLU A 23 12.97 8.05 -13.75
N SER A 24 12.12 8.68 -14.53
CA SER A 24 11.12 9.60 -14.02
C SER A 24 9.76 9.30 -14.61
N ARG A 25 8.72 9.48 -13.81
CA ARG A 25 7.33 9.35 -14.23
C ARG A 25 6.54 10.54 -13.69
N PHE A 26 5.61 10.98 -14.49
CA PHE A 26 4.58 11.92 -14.09
C PHE A 26 3.23 11.36 -14.52
N TRP A 27 2.22 11.52 -13.70
CA TRP A 27 0.86 11.11 -14.01
C TRP A 27 -0.14 12.10 -13.45
N LEU A 28 -1.24 12.25 -14.19
CA LEU A 28 -2.41 13.05 -13.84
C LEU A 28 -3.62 12.28 -14.35
N GLY A 29 -4.69 12.23 -13.58
CA GLY A 29 -5.94 11.62 -13.99
C GLY A 29 -7.11 12.17 -13.22
N SER A 30 -8.30 11.98 -13.78
CA SER A 30 -9.55 12.40 -13.18
C SER A 30 -10.66 11.41 -13.59
N TYR A 31 -11.57 11.14 -12.68
CA TYR A 31 -12.89 10.59 -12.94
C TYR A 31 -13.92 11.67 -12.59
N ASP A 32 -14.94 11.84 -13.42
CA ASP A 32 -16.07 12.69 -13.09
C ASP A 32 -17.07 11.95 -12.18
N ASP A 33 -18.07 12.69 -11.67
CA ASP A 33 -19.13 12.18 -10.81
C ASP A 33 -20.05 11.16 -11.49
N LYS A 34 -20.07 11.13 -12.83
CA LYS A 34 -20.91 10.26 -13.66
C LYS A 34 -20.22 8.98 -14.10
N PHE A 35 -18.90 8.89 -13.82
CA PHE A 35 -18.13 7.72 -14.20
C PHE A 35 -18.57 6.50 -13.39
N ASP A 36 -19.08 5.49 -14.04
CA ASP A 36 -19.50 4.23 -13.45
C ASP A 36 -19.07 3.06 -14.34
N ILE A 37 -18.29 2.14 -13.78
CA ILE A 37 -17.83 0.90 -14.40
C ILE A 37 -18.27 -0.34 -13.63
N ASN A 38 -19.23 -0.21 -12.71
CA ASN A 38 -19.63 -1.31 -11.81
C ASN A 38 -20.16 -2.53 -12.56
N ASP A 39 -20.65 -2.36 -13.77
CA ASP A 39 -21.06 -3.47 -14.67
C ASP A 39 -19.85 -4.30 -15.19
N LEU A 40 -18.65 -3.72 -15.21
CA LEU A 40 -17.41 -4.34 -15.70
C LEU A 40 -16.39 -4.63 -14.61
N GLY A 41 -16.62 -4.11 -13.41
CA GLY A 41 -15.72 -4.24 -12.27
C GLY A 41 -16.15 -3.35 -11.11
N TYR A 42 -15.45 -3.45 -9.99
CA TYR A 42 -15.75 -2.64 -8.82
C TYR A 42 -15.06 -1.27 -8.90
N LEU A 43 -15.86 -0.20 -8.93
CA LEU A 43 -15.40 1.17 -8.74
C LEU A 43 -15.70 1.60 -7.30
N ARG A 44 -14.65 1.74 -6.50
CA ARG A 44 -14.81 2.17 -5.11
C ARG A 44 -15.28 3.62 -4.99
N ARG A 45 -14.95 4.45 -5.98
CA ARG A 45 -15.15 5.89 -5.93
C ARG A 45 -15.08 6.51 -7.33
N ASN A 46 -15.99 7.38 -7.66
CA ASN A 46 -15.96 8.36 -8.75
C ASN A 46 -15.60 9.75 -8.19
N ASP A 47 -15.68 10.80 -9.01
CA ASP A 47 -15.40 12.19 -8.63
C ASP A 47 -14.05 12.33 -7.90
N MET A 48 -13.00 11.98 -8.60
CA MET A 48 -11.65 11.99 -8.04
C MET A 48 -10.62 12.46 -9.07
N THR A 49 -9.79 13.38 -8.65
CA THR A 49 -8.59 13.79 -9.40
C THR A 49 -7.34 13.32 -8.65
N TRP A 50 -6.35 12.85 -9.39
CA TRP A 50 -5.06 12.46 -8.80
C TRP A 50 -3.91 12.93 -9.65
N SER A 51 -2.81 13.26 -9.00
CA SER A 51 -1.53 13.56 -9.65
C SER A 51 -0.37 12.98 -8.87
N GLY A 52 0.73 12.78 -9.56
CA GLY A 52 1.94 12.36 -8.88
C GLY A 52 3.15 12.43 -9.78
N MET A 53 4.30 12.32 -9.14
CA MET A 53 5.59 12.21 -9.78
C MET A 53 6.48 11.21 -9.05
N MET A 54 7.34 10.57 -9.79
CA MET A 54 8.34 9.66 -9.27
C MET A 54 9.67 9.94 -9.95
N PHE A 55 10.72 9.90 -9.14
CA PHE A 55 12.09 9.90 -9.62
C PHE A 55 12.85 8.75 -8.96
N LYS A 56 13.54 7.97 -9.79
CA LYS A 56 14.29 6.80 -9.38
C LYS A 56 15.70 6.82 -9.95
N ILE A 57 16.68 6.60 -9.10
CA ILE A 57 18.05 6.33 -9.48
C ILE A 57 18.33 4.86 -9.23
N ARG A 58 18.99 4.20 -10.17
CA ARG A 58 19.35 2.80 -10.04
C ARG A 58 20.76 2.55 -10.55
N ARG A 59 21.44 1.67 -9.87
CA ARG A 59 22.70 1.12 -10.28
C ARG A 59 22.54 -0.38 -10.53
N LEU A 60 22.81 -0.81 -11.75
CA LEU A 60 22.70 -2.21 -12.17
C LEU A 60 24.06 -2.86 -12.39
N GLU A 61 25.14 -2.05 -12.40
CA GLU A 61 26.51 -2.54 -12.55
C GLU A 61 27.12 -2.77 -11.17
N PRO A 62 27.81 -3.92 -10.97
CA PRO A 62 28.47 -4.24 -9.73
C PRO A 62 29.55 -3.22 -9.34
N ILE A 63 29.60 -2.87 -8.06
CA ILE A 63 30.70 -2.06 -7.49
C ILE A 63 31.02 -2.55 -6.06
N GLY A 64 32.28 -2.82 -5.76
CA GLY A 64 32.68 -3.30 -4.44
C GLY A 64 31.89 -4.56 -4.06
N TYR A 65 31.12 -4.50 -2.97
CA TYR A 65 30.25 -5.58 -2.49
C TYR A 65 28.83 -5.54 -3.04
N LEU A 66 28.47 -4.52 -3.84
CA LEU A 66 27.11 -4.31 -4.37
C LEU A 66 27.01 -4.92 -5.76
N LEU A 67 25.93 -5.66 -6.03
CA LEU A 67 25.50 -6.10 -7.35
C LEU A 67 24.51 -5.14 -7.98
N GLY A 68 23.73 -4.44 -7.16
CA GLY A 68 22.76 -3.45 -7.62
C GLY A 68 22.10 -2.71 -6.47
N SER A 69 21.58 -1.53 -6.76
CA SER A 69 20.84 -0.73 -5.80
C SER A 69 19.88 0.23 -6.51
N SER A 70 18.86 0.67 -5.80
CA SER A 70 18.04 1.78 -6.25
C SER A 70 17.58 2.65 -5.08
N PHE A 71 17.31 3.90 -5.42
CA PHE A 71 16.64 4.88 -4.58
C PHE A 71 15.48 5.47 -5.41
N GLU A 72 14.30 5.51 -4.82
CA GLU A 72 13.10 6.08 -5.42
C GLU A 72 12.48 7.09 -4.47
N ILE A 73 12.06 8.22 -5.01
CA ILE A 73 11.24 9.21 -4.32
C ILE A 73 9.97 9.43 -5.14
N LYS A 74 8.82 9.48 -4.45
CA LYS A 74 7.51 9.59 -5.08
C LYS A 74 6.64 10.55 -4.31
N LEU A 75 5.93 11.40 -5.04
CA LEU A 75 4.91 12.31 -4.54
C LEU A 75 3.56 11.92 -5.14
N ASN A 76 2.54 11.82 -4.30
CA ASN A 76 1.16 11.58 -4.70
C ASN A 76 0.26 12.61 -4.07
N LYS A 77 -0.70 13.09 -4.85
CA LYS A 77 -1.82 13.88 -4.36
C LYS A 77 -3.12 13.38 -4.97
N LYS A 78 -4.18 13.41 -4.18
CA LYS A 78 -5.54 13.11 -4.63
C LYS A 78 -6.49 14.14 -4.07
N TRP A 79 -7.46 14.49 -4.88
CA TRP A 79 -8.58 15.36 -4.53
C TRP A 79 -9.87 14.58 -4.75
N GLY A 80 -10.80 14.73 -3.85
CA GLY A 80 -12.14 14.15 -3.91
C GLY A 80 -13.18 15.16 -4.34
N ILE A 81 -14.40 14.96 -3.86
CA ILE A 81 -15.56 15.82 -4.11
C ILE A 81 -15.21 17.27 -3.77
N ASP A 82 -15.66 18.21 -4.60
CA ASP A 82 -15.41 19.65 -4.43
C ASP A 82 -13.93 20.03 -4.33
N ASP A 83 -13.05 19.28 -5.02
CA ASP A 83 -11.60 19.50 -5.02
C ASP A 83 -10.94 19.42 -3.62
N ILE A 84 -11.57 18.77 -2.66
CA ILE A 84 -11.02 18.58 -1.32
C ILE A 84 -9.79 17.65 -1.40
N LEU A 85 -8.67 18.10 -0.85
CA LEU A 85 -7.44 17.29 -0.79
C LEU A 85 -7.62 16.11 0.16
N ILE A 86 -7.63 14.88 -0.39
CA ILE A 86 -7.84 13.64 0.38
C ILE A 86 -6.57 12.81 0.57
N GLU A 87 -5.52 13.08 -0.18
CA GLU A 87 -4.23 12.44 -0.01
C GLU A 87 -3.09 13.39 -0.41
N ASP A 88 -2.09 13.51 0.45
CA ASP A 88 -0.84 14.20 0.17
C ASP A 88 0.31 13.38 0.78
N GLU A 89 0.98 12.59 -0.05
CA GLU A 89 1.98 11.62 0.37
C GLU A 89 3.32 11.84 -0.31
N LEU A 90 4.38 11.80 0.49
CA LEU A 90 5.77 11.66 0.04
C LEU A 90 6.27 10.30 0.48
N SER A 91 6.76 9.49 -0.45
CA SER A 91 7.38 8.20 -0.14
C SER A 91 8.79 8.09 -0.68
N ILE A 92 9.61 7.34 0.04
CA ILE A 92 10.99 6.99 -0.32
C ILE A 92 11.12 5.48 -0.21
N GLU A 93 11.68 4.87 -1.26
CA GLU A 93 11.94 3.44 -1.31
C GLU A 93 13.38 3.19 -1.76
N THR A 94 14.06 2.27 -1.08
CA THR A 94 15.41 1.86 -1.45
C THR A 94 15.51 0.36 -1.46
N TRP A 95 16.40 -0.15 -2.30
CA TRP A 95 16.85 -1.53 -2.18
C TRP A 95 18.32 -1.69 -2.60
N THR A 96 18.94 -2.69 -2.05
CA THR A 96 20.34 -3.06 -2.32
C THR A 96 20.46 -4.57 -2.43
N LEU A 97 21.22 -5.04 -3.44
CA LEU A 97 21.58 -6.43 -3.64
C LEU A 97 23.09 -6.58 -3.46
N LEU A 98 23.49 -7.45 -2.56
CA LEU A 98 24.90 -7.75 -2.26
C LEU A 98 25.45 -8.89 -3.14
N LYS A 99 26.80 -9.04 -3.20
CA LYS A 99 27.48 -10.15 -3.91
C LYS A 99 27.15 -11.55 -3.36
N ASN A 100 26.78 -11.63 -2.07
CA ASN A 100 26.28 -12.88 -1.48
C ASN A 100 24.78 -13.11 -1.76
N TYR A 101 24.16 -12.28 -2.60
CA TYR A 101 22.76 -12.31 -3.01
C TYR A 101 21.74 -12.02 -1.90
N TRP A 102 22.21 -11.51 -0.77
CA TRP A 102 21.29 -10.90 0.20
C TRP A 102 20.76 -9.59 -0.34
N ARG A 103 19.50 -9.33 -0.04
CA ARG A 103 18.82 -8.10 -0.42
C ARG A 103 18.26 -7.43 0.83
N PHE A 104 18.33 -6.13 0.87
CA PHE A 104 17.66 -5.33 1.90
C PHE A 104 17.17 -4.02 1.32
N GLY A 105 16.22 -3.42 1.97
CA GLY A 105 15.67 -2.13 1.59
C GLY A 105 15.03 -1.41 2.74
N LEU A 106 14.73 -0.15 2.48
CA LEU A 106 13.98 0.73 3.36
C LEU A 106 12.77 1.25 2.58
N ASN A 107 11.66 1.38 3.27
CA ASN A 107 10.45 2.03 2.79
C ASN A 107 9.99 3.04 3.83
N SER A 108 9.81 4.27 3.42
CA SER A 108 9.39 5.35 4.30
C SER A 108 8.36 6.19 3.60
N PHE A 109 7.35 6.62 4.31
CA PHE A 109 6.43 7.62 3.77
C PHE A 109 5.90 8.56 4.85
N ILE A 110 5.52 9.74 4.41
CA ILE A 110 4.86 10.75 5.20
C ILE A 110 3.58 11.15 4.47
N LYS A 111 2.45 11.00 5.14
CA LYS A 111 1.16 11.61 4.75
C LYS A 111 1.02 12.91 5.51
N ARG A 112 0.82 13.99 4.76
CA ARG A 112 0.50 15.30 5.33
C ARG A 112 -0.99 15.37 5.66
N PRO A 113 -1.42 16.26 6.56
CA PRO A 113 -2.83 16.47 6.83
C PRO A 113 -3.63 16.66 5.53
N ALA A 114 -4.73 15.98 5.44
CA ALA A 114 -5.65 15.98 4.31
C ALA A 114 -7.05 15.71 4.87
N TYR A 115 -8.04 15.52 4.03
CA TYR A 115 -9.41 15.27 4.48
C TYR A 115 -9.84 13.83 4.15
N ASN A 116 -10.64 13.25 5.05
CA ASN A 116 -11.35 12.01 4.79
C ASN A 116 -12.79 12.36 4.47
N ASP A 117 -13.24 11.96 3.30
CA ASP A 117 -14.59 12.14 2.78
C ASP A 117 -15.31 10.81 2.53
N GLU A 118 -14.76 9.69 3.03
CA GLU A 118 -15.35 8.35 2.82
C GLU A 118 -16.73 8.20 3.45
N ASP A 119 -17.02 8.94 4.51
CA ASP A 119 -18.32 8.88 5.17
C ASP A 119 -19.44 9.53 4.35
N ILE A 120 -19.11 10.39 3.38
CA ILE A 120 -20.07 10.95 2.41
C ILE A 120 -20.80 9.83 1.63
N PHE A 121 -20.14 8.69 1.38
CA PHE A 121 -20.73 7.57 0.66
C PHE A 121 -21.57 6.63 1.54
N ARG A 122 -21.62 6.88 2.85
CA ARG A 122 -22.35 6.06 3.81
C ARG A 122 -23.64 6.70 4.28
N ASP A 123 -23.75 8.01 4.19
CA ASP A 123 -24.85 8.78 4.76
C ASP A 123 -25.12 10.01 3.90
N ASP A 124 -26.41 10.33 3.68
CA ASP A 124 -26.87 11.52 2.95
C ASP A 124 -26.44 12.85 3.61
N ASN A 125 -26.01 12.81 4.87
CA ASN A 125 -25.43 13.93 5.60
C ASN A 125 -23.90 13.87 5.55
N ALA A 126 -23.35 14.21 4.40
CA ALA A 126 -21.92 14.23 4.13
C ALA A 126 -21.10 14.84 5.26
N TRP A 127 -20.10 14.12 5.74
CA TRP A 127 -19.18 14.62 6.74
C TRP A 127 -17.73 14.39 6.32
N VAL A 128 -16.97 15.48 6.39
CA VAL A 128 -15.56 15.52 6.03
C VAL A 128 -14.79 15.92 7.27
N TYR A 129 -13.77 15.17 7.61
CA TYR A 129 -12.89 15.51 8.72
C TYR A 129 -11.43 15.53 8.30
N GLU A 130 -10.64 16.38 8.95
CA GLU A 130 -9.20 16.47 8.70
C GLU A 130 -8.49 15.25 9.30
N THR A 131 -7.62 14.64 8.50
CA THR A 131 -6.75 13.56 8.92
C THR A 131 -5.44 14.13 9.43
N GLU A 132 -4.89 13.49 10.45
CA GLU A 132 -3.63 13.88 11.03
C GLU A 132 -2.41 13.54 10.15
N LYS A 133 -1.29 14.19 10.43
CA LYS A 133 -0.02 13.80 9.86
C LYS A 133 0.36 12.40 10.32
N PHE A 134 0.74 11.55 9.37
CA PHE A 134 1.22 10.21 9.63
C PHE A 134 2.57 9.98 8.96
N TRP A 135 3.48 9.29 9.63
CA TRP A 135 4.70 8.79 9.02
C TRP A 135 4.90 7.31 9.32
N TYR A 136 5.57 6.64 8.39
CA TYR A 136 5.96 5.24 8.50
C TYR A 136 7.40 5.07 8.05
N ASN A 137 8.16 4.22 8.76
CA ASN A 137 9.46 3.73 8.35
C ASN A 137 9.50 2.23 8.51
N GLY A 138 9.89 1.54 7.47
CA GLY A 138 10.05 0.11 7.44
C GLY A 138 11.39 -0.30 6.85
N PHE A 139 11.84 -1.49 7.17
CA PHE A 139 12.98 -2.14 6.54
C PHE A 139 12.67 -3.59 6.27
N TRP A 140 13.30 -4.14 5.27
CA TRP A 140 13.23 -5.55 4.96
C TRP A 140 14.60 -6.12 4.59
N ILE A 141 14.80 -7.40 4.92
CA ILE A 141 16.00 -8.16 4.60
C ILE A 141 15.57 -9.52 4.07
N LYS A 142 16.14 -9.95 2.96
CA LYS A 142 15.93 -11.28 2.37
C LYS A 142 17.26 -11.93 2.06
N SER A 143 17.43 -13.20 2.46
CA SER A 143 18.61 -13.98 2.18
C SER A 143 18.70 -14.41 0.71
N ASP A 144 19.75 -15.12 0.33
CA ASP A 144 19.95 -15.64 -1.03
C ASP A 144 18.87 -16.67 -1.41
N ARG A 145 17.95 -16.29 -2.31
CA ARG A 145 16.84 -17.13 -2.78
C ARG A 145 17.26 -18.39 -3.55
N ARG A 146 18.54 -18.54 -3.87
CA ARG A 146 19.08 -19.73 -4.55
C ARG A 146 19.48 -20.83 -3.55
N ARG A 147 19.43 -20.52 -2.25
CA ARG A 147 19.72 -21.45 -1.20
C ARG A 147 18.49 -22.29 -0.84
N LYS A 148 18.74 -23.46 -0.29
CA LYS A 148 17.68 -24.34 0.22
C LYS A 148 16.93 -23.72 1.39
N LEU A 149 17.59 -22.92 2.20
CA LEU A 149 17.02 -22.16 3.29
C LEU A 149 17.03 -20.68 2.91
N ILE A 150 15.85 -20.08 2.91
CA ILE A 150 15.62 -18.68 2.60
C ILE A 150 14.99 -18.04 3.84
N LEU A 151 15.53 -16.91 4.25
CA LEU A 151 15.04 -16.12 5.39
C LEU A 151 14.57 -14.76 4.89
N SER A 152 13.40 -14.32 5.33
CA SER A 152 12.85 -12.99 5.08
C SER A 152 12.46 -12.35 6.39
N ILE A 153 12.77 -11.07 6.55
CA ILE A 153 12.36 -10.23 7.67
C ILE A 153 11.82 -8.95 7.09
N ASP A 154 10.64 -8.53 7.52
CA ASP A 154 10.08 -7.21 7.26
C ASP A 154 9.62 -6.62 8.60
N ALA A 155 9.97 -5.37 8.89
CA ALA A 155 9.53 -4.70 10.09
C ALA A 155 9.42 -3.20 9.88
N GLY A 156 8.49 -2.59 10.59
CA GLY A 156 8.26 -1.16 10.48
C GLY A 156 7.53 -0.56 11.67
N MET A 157 7.59 0.74 11.71
CA MET A 157 6.90 1.56 12.71
C MET A 157 6.29 2.77 12.03
N GLY A 158 5.04 3.03 12.33
CA GLY A 158 4.35 4.26 11.98
C GLY A 158 3.95 5.04 13.24
N ASN A 159 3.74 6.32 13.08
CA ASN A 159 3.22 7.17 14.14
C ASN A 159 2.35 8.28 13.55
N ALA A 160 1.24 8.50 14.20
CA ALA A 160 0.37 9.63 13.97
C ALA A 160 0.14 10.39 15.29
N GLU A 161 -0.15 11.66 15.19
CA GLU A 161 -0.21 12.56 16.35
C GLU A 161 -1.27 12.13 17.38
N LEU A 162 -2.46 11.77 16.90
CA LEU A 162 -3.61 11.38 17.73
C LEU A 162 -3.71 9.87 17.93
N ARG A 163 -3.40 9.06 16.90
CA ARG A 163 -3.44 7.60 16.97
C ARG A 163 -2.31 6.98 17.75
N GLY A 164 -1.15 7.66 17.78
CA GLY A 164 0.05 7.11 18.38
C GLY A 164 0.80 6.15 17.46
N LYS A 165 1.55 5.23 18.06
CA LYS A 165 2.49 4.35 17.35
C LYS A 165 1.87 3.01 16.98
N GLY A 166 2.03 2.64 15.71
CA GLY A 166 1.79 1.32 15.18
C GLY A 166 3.09 0.58 14.86
N TYR A 167 3.05 -0.75 14.87
CA TYR A 167 4.21 -1.61 14.59
C TYR A 167 3.79 -2.77 13.72
N TYR A 168 4.66 -3.11 12.79
CA TYR A 168 4.51 -4.27 11.92
C TYR A 168 5.79 -5.10 11.98
N SER A 169 5.67 -6.41 12.03
CA SER A 169 6.78 -7.33 11.88
C SER A 169 6.33 -8.62 11.22
N GLU A 170 7.14 -9.11 10.30
CA GLU A 170 6.96 -10.37 9.59
C GLU A 170 8.30 -11.11 9.54
N PHE A 171 8.26 -12.39 9.80
CA PHE A 171 9.39 -13.28 9.70
C PHE A 171 8.95 -14.51 8.92
N GLU A 172 9.66 -14.84 7.84
CA GLU A 172 9.37 -15.97 6.96
C GLU A 172 10.61 -16.85 6.80
N ILE A 173 10.40 -18.14 6.87
CA ILE A 173 11.38 -19.18 6.57
C ILE A 173 10.82 -20.05 5.46
N ASP A 174 11.53 -20.10 4.31
CA ASP A 174 11.28 -21.08 3.26
C ASP A 174 12.38 -22.11 3.28
N TYR A 175 12.01 -23.38 3.29
CA TYR A 175 12.95 -24.50 3.26
C TYR A 175 12.64 -25.45 2.12
N LYS A 176 13.60 -25.60 1.20
CA LYS A 176 13.54 -26.50 0.03
C LYS A 176 14.56 -27.62 0.18
N PRO A 177 14.24 -28.68 0.95
CA PRO A 177 15.19 -29.78 1.16
C PRO A 177 15.55 -30.50 -0.14
N ILE A 178 14.56 -30.65 -1.02
CA ILE A 178 14.66 -31.20 -2.38
C ILE A 178 13.83 -30.32 -3.33
N ASP A 179 14.14 -30.35 -4.61
CA ASP A 179 13.48 -29.47 -5.62
C ASP A 179 11.94 -29.57 -5.62
N PRO A 180 11.32 -30.76 -5.51
CA PRO A 180 9.87 -30.87 -5.55
C PRO A 180 9.15 -30.52 -4.22
N LEU A 181 9.89 -30.21 -3.14
CA LEU A 181 9.30 -29.95 -1.81
C LEU A 181 9.70 -28.57 -1.30
N ASN A 182 8.70 -27.74 -1.00
CA ASN A 182 8.85 -26.47 -0.33
C ASN A 182 8.03 -26.44 0.96
N LEU A 183 8.68 -26.05 2.05
CA LEU A 183 8.07 -25.81 3.36
C LEU A 183 8.24 -24.34 3.68
N SER A 184 7.15 -23.66 4.04
CA SER A 184 7.15 -22.24 4.39
C SER A 184 6.50 -22.05 5.75
N LEU A 185 7.16 -21.28 6.63
CA LEU A 185 6.64 -20.85 7.92
C LEU A 185 6.71 -19.32 7.97
N GLU A 186 5.57 -18.69 8.15
CA GLU A 186 5.44 -17.25 8.32
C GLU A 186 4.87 -16.94 9.71
N PHE A 187 5.46 -15.94 10.35
CA PHE A 187 4.92 -15.31 11.54
C PHE A 187 4.79 -13.80 11.27
N LYS A 188 3.60 -13.28 11.51
CA LYS A 188 3.29 -11.87 11.31
C LYS A 188 2.60 -11.30 12.55
N ARG A 189 3.02 -10.11 12.95
CA ARG A 189 2.37 -9.30 13.98
C ARG A 189 2.15 -7.89 13.47
N ASP A 190 0.92 -7.44 13.58
CA ASP A 190 0.52 -6.05 13.33
C ASP A 190 -0.10 -5.46 14.59
N ILE A 191 0.34 -4.29 14.99
CA ILE A 191 -0.22 -3.48 16.06
C ILE A 191 -0.63 -2.15 15.45
N SER A 192 -1.92 -2.00 15.18
CA SER A 192 -2.49 -0.85 14.48
C SER A 192 -3.42 -0.07 15.41
N PRO A 193 -3.02 1.14 15.82
CA PRO A 193 -3.95 2.06 16.45
C PRO A 193 -4.90 2.62 15.40
N ASN A 194 -6.18 2.61 15.66
CA ASN A 194 -7.22 3.14 14.81
C ASN A 194 -7.86 4.36 15.47
N TYR A 195 -7.77 5.49 14.82
CA TYR A 195 -8.34 6.75 15.28
C TYR A 195 -9.61 7.05 14.46
N MET A 196 -10.65 7.56 15.13
CA MET A 196 -11.91 7.89 14.47
C MET A 196 -12.54 6.67 13.76
N GLN A 197 -12.52 5.50 14.42
CA GLN A 197 -13.29 4.38 13.93
C GLN A 197 -14.77 4.66 14.17
N TYR A 198 -15.55 4.72 13.09
CA TYR A 198 -17.00 4.88 13.18
C TYR A 198 -17.62 3.73 14.00
N VAL A 199 -18.50 4.08 14.92
CA VAL A 199 -19.18 3.13 15.81
C VAL A 199 -20.69 3.16 15.56
N ASP A 200 -21.32 4.34 15.65
CA ASP A 200 -22.76 4.45 15.59
C ASP A 200 -23.22 5.88 15.27
N ILE A 201 -24.52 6.01 14.94
CA ILE A 201 -25.24 7.28 14.85
C ILE A 201 -26.30 7.30 15.93
N ILE A 202 -26.33 8.36 16.73
CA ILE A 202 -27.34 8.61 17.74
C ILE A 202 -28.18 9.79 17.28
N GLU A 203 -29.51 9.60 17.19
CA GLU A 203 -30.44 10.67 16.97
C GLU A 203 -30.88 11.24 18.33
N ASP A 204 -30.48 12.49 18.64
CA ASP A 204 -30.88 13.20 19.83
C ASP A 204 -31.77 14.42 19.44
N GLY A 205 -33.06 14.20 19.43
CA GLY A 205 -34.03 15.19 18.99
C GLY A 205 -33.91 15.54 17.51
N SER A 206 -33.43 16.73 17.19
CA SER A 206 -33.18 17.18 15.81
C SER A 206 -31.70 17.11 15.40
N GLU A 207 -30.82 16.66 16.30
CA GLU A 207 -29.37 16.55 16.04
C GLU A 207 -28.98 15.11 15.76
N ILE A 208 -28.10 14.96 14.78
CA ILE A 208 -27.48 13.68 14.46
C ILE A 208 -26.05 13.69 15.04
N VAL A 209 -25.82 12.86 16.05
CA VAL A 209 -24.51 12.70 16.69
C VAL A 209 -23.83 11.44 16.17
N ARG A 210 -22.68 11.61 15.54
CA ARG A 210 -21.85 10.49 15.08
C ARG A 210 -20.84 10.10 16.16
N VAL A 211 -20.85 8.84 16.52
CA VAL A 211 -19.98 8.30 17.56
C VAL A 211 -18.76 7.64 16.91
N TYR A 212 -17.58 8.09 17.31
CA TYR A 212 -16.31 7.52 16.90
C TYR A 212 -15.53 7.02 18.12
N ALA A 213 -14.74 5.99 17.93
CA ALA A 213 -13.90 5.43 18.97
C ALA A 213 -12.45 5.31 18.51
N ASN A 214 -11.54 5.43 19.47
CA ASN A 214 -10.16 5.03 19.27
C ASN A 214 -10.02 3.56 19.65
N SER A 215 -9.47 2.76 18.76
CA SER A 215 -9.19 1.35 19.03
C SER A 215 -7.72 1.04 18.78
N LYS A 216 -7.23 0.02 19.45
CA LYS A 216 -5.90 -0.55 19.17
C LYS A 216 -6.09 -2.02 18.87
N GLN A 217 -5.81 -2.39 17.64
CA GLN A 217 -5.89 -3.76 17.18
C GLN A 217 -4.50 -4.39 17.22
N THR A 218 -4.42 -5.62 17.72
CA THR A 218 -3.24 -6.48 17.60
C THR A 218 -3.66 -7.73 16.84
N THR A 219 -2.98 -7.99 15.74
CA THR A 219 -3.22 -9.17 14.91
C THR A 219 -1.95 -10.00 14.87
N ASP A 220 -2.04 -11.25 15.34
CA ASP A 220 -1.00 -12.25 15.21
C ASP A 220 -1.45 -13.30 14.20
N GLN A 221 -0.59 -13.61 13.25
CA GLN A 221 -0.83 -14.62 12.24
C GLN A 221 0.35 -15.59 12.20
N ILE A 222 0.06 -16.88 12.17
CA ILE A 222 1.02 -17.95 11.91
C ILE A 222 0.50 -18.71 10.71
N GLN A 223 1.33 -18.86 9.69
CA GLN A 223 1.00 -19.63 8.50
C GLN A 223 2.08 -20.68 8.27
N LEU A 224 1.65 -21.94 8.17
CA LEU A 224 2.48 -23.06 7.73
C LEU A 224 1.96 -23.51 6.38
N ARG A 225 2.86 -23.63 5.41
CA ARG A 225 2.53 -24.09 4.06
C ARG A 225 3.48 -25.20 3.64
N LEU A 226 2.92 -26.21 2.97
CA LEU A 226 3.65 -27.30 2.35
C LEU A 226 3.23 -27.40 0.88
N ASP A 227 4.19 -27.29 -0.03
CA ASP A 227 4.00 -27.54 -1.45
C ASP A 227 4.88 -28.71 -1.88
N TRP A 228 4.26 -29.80 -2.36
CA TRP A 228 4.98 -31.00 -2.79
C TRP A 228 4.50 -31.45 -4.19
N THR A 229 5.40 -31.39 -5.14
CA THR A 229 5.17 -31.84 -6.50
C THR A 229 5.70 -33.28 -6.66
N PHE A 230 4.82 -34.24 -6.73
CA PHE A 230 5.17 -35.67 -6.89
C PHE A 230 5.49 -36.03 -8.34
N SER A 231 4.77 -35.41 -9.29
CA SER A 231 4.97 -35.57 -10.72
C SER A 231 4.50 -34.28 -11.44
N PRO A 232 4.75 -34.14 -12.77
CA PRO A 232 4.26 -32.98 -13.53
C PRO A 232 2.76 -32.77 -13.42
N ASP A 233 1.99 -33.83 -13.20
CA ASP A 233 0.52 -33.83 -13.16
C ASP A 233 -0.06 -33.95 -11.75
N LEU A 234 0.78 -34.06 -10.70
CA LEU A 234 0.34 -34.27 -9.32
C LEU A 234 1.09 -33.41 -8.33
N THR A 235 0.41 -32.43 -7.77
CA THR A 235 0.94 -31.52 -6.73
C THR A 235 0.01 -31.54 -5.52
N PHE A 236 0.59 -31.60 -4.33
CA PHE A 236 -0.11 -31.37 -3.07
C PHE A 236 0.27 -29.97 -2.54
N GLN A 237 -0.77 -29.23 -2.11
CA GLN A 237 -0.62 -27.92 -1.46
C GLN A 237 -1.49 -27.90 -0.21
N GLY A 238 -0.93 -27.50 0.93
CA GLY A 238 -1.60 -27.45 2.22
C GLY A 238 -0.99 -26.43 3.18
#